data_b83721cb7b467da4f3ae468a0316a587
#
_entry.id   b83721cb7b467da4f3ae468a0316a587
#
_cell.length_a   1.000
_cell.length_b   1.000
_cell.length_c   1.000
_cell.angle_alpha   90.00
_cell.angle_beta   90.00
_cell.angle_gamma   90.00
#
_symmetry.space_group_name_H-M   'P 1'
#
loop_
_entity.id
_entity.type
_entity.pdbx_description
1 polymer ?
#
loop_
_entity_poly.entity_id
_entity_poly.type
_entity_poly.pdbx_seq_one_letter_code
_entity_poly.pdbx_strand_id
1 'polypeptide(L)'
;MKDRKGFVSVIKRWLEKDGEKLKKKHYIIVILVIGIAIMLTGEFLNKETNQSSDPVPVNSEADVEDAEAFAGQKKNQPSTMREYEEYYENQLKEAIEAIAGVEEATIFVNVDSTEQVVYEKNIINKKQITSETDSNGGTREVEDQSKEEQVIIVREGEKEVPLVAETKKPEIRGVLVVAKGAEQIQVKKSIIEAVTRTLDVPSHRVSVLAKN
;
A
#
# COMPACT_ATOMS: atom_id res chain seq x y z
N MET A 1 16.83 -41.61 12.40
CA MET A 1 17.88 -41.34 11.42
C MET A 1 18.34 -42.65 10.78
N LYS A 2 17.46 -43.37 10.09
CA LYS A 2 17.77 -44.73 9.59
C LYS A 2 16.95 -45.21 8.37
N ASP A 3 16.55 -44.37 7.42
CA ASP A 3 15.82 -44.86 6.22
C ASP A 3 16.16 -44.14 4.89
N ARG A 4 17.23 -43.32 4.86
CA ARG A 4 17.68 -42.67 3.62
C ARG A 4 18.55 -43.54 2.71
N LYS A 5 19.08 -44.67 3.21
CA LYS A 5 19.97 -45.55 2.43
C LYS A 5 19.25 -46.59 1.56
N GLY A 6 17.98 -46.88 1.85
CA GLY A 6 17.19 -47.86 1.11
C GLY A 6 16.69 -47.34 -0.24
N PHE A 7 16.27 -46.09 -0.29
CA PHE A 7 15.66 -45.52 -1.50
C PHE A 7 16.67 -45.25 -2.63
N VAL A 8 17.84 -44.75 -2.26
CA VAL A 8 18.93 -44.49 -3.23
C VAL A 8 19.48 -45.80 -3.84
N SER A 9 19.55 -46.88 -3.08
CA SER A 9 20.03 -48.18 -3.57
C SER A 9 19.04 -48.84 -4.55
N VAL A 10 17.75 -48.64 -4.36
CA VAL A 10 16.70 -49.15 -5.25
C VAL A 10 16.73 -48.37 -6.59
N ILE A 11 16.88 -47.08 -6.55
CA ILE A 11 16.99 -46.25 -7.76
C ILE A 11 18.26 -46.56 -8.54
N LYS A 12 19.39 -46.80 -7.84
CA LYS A 12 20.66 -47.13 -8.50
C LYS A 12 20.60 -48.53 -9.19
N ARG A 13 19.93 -49.50 -8.57
CA ARG A 13 19.74 -50.84 -9.13
C ARG A 13 18.77 -50.86 -10.32
N TRP A 14 17.83 -49.89 -10.39
CA TRP A 14 16.89 -49.74 -11.49
C TRP A 14 17.54 -49.01 -12.68
N LEU A 15 18.44 -48.08 -12.41
CA LEU A 15 19.17 -47.31 -13.42
C LEU A 15 20.28 -48.14 -14.12
N GLU A 16 20.80 -49.16 -13.44
CA GLU A 16 21.90 -50.00 -13.92
C GLU A 16 21.46 -51.20 -14.82
N LYS A 17 20.14 -51.45 -14.89
CA LYS A 17 19.59 -52.62 -15.56
C LYS A 17 19.22 -52.46 -17.03
N ASP A 18 19.22 -51.22 -17.57
CA ASP A 18 18.88 -50.99 -18.97
C ASP A 18 20.00 -50.24 -19.71
N GLY A 19 21.00 -51.04 -20.11
CA GLY A 19 22.12 -50.63 -21.01
C GLY A 19 21.70 -50.51 -22.46
N GLU A 20 20.45 -50.22 -22.82
CA GLU A 20 20.00 -49.94 -24.18
C GLU A 20 19.34 -48.56 -24.29
N LYS A 21 19.88 -47.77 -25.22
CA LYS A 21 19.42 -46.47 -25.73
C LYS A 21 18.04 -46.01 -25.21
N LEU A 22 18.04 -45.16 -24.21
CA LEU A 22 16.87 -44.45 -23.68
C LEU A 22 16.07 -43.82 -24.83
N LYS A 23 14.99 -44.52 -25.23
CA LYS A 23 14.01 -43.98 -26.22
C LYS A 23 13.49 -42.68 -25.69
N LYS A 24 13.28 -41.67 -26.55
CA LYS A 24 12.78 -40.32 -26.21
C LYS A 24 11.59 -40.32 -25.23
N LYS A 25 10.81 -41.39 -25.21
CA LYS A 25 9.67 -41.58 -24.29
C LYS A 25 10.06 -41.70 -22.81
N HIS A 26 11.23 -42.27 -22.48
CA HIS A 26 11.68 -42.41 -21.06
C HIS A 26 12.20 -41.07 -20.51
N TYR A 27 12.77 -40.23 -21.39
CA TYR A 27 13.19 -38.88 -21.00
C TYR A 27 12.01 -38.00 -20.60
N ILE A 28 10.90 -38.15 -21.31
CA ILE A 28 9.63 -37.41 -20.98
C ILE A 28 9.08 -37.89 -19.63
N ILE A 29 9.13 -39.17 -19.33
CA ILE A 29 8.66 -39.72 -18.05
C ILE A 29 9.53 -39.24 -16.89
N VAL A 30 10.85 -39.15 -17.05
CA VAL A 30 11.76 -38.63 -16.01
C VAL A 30 11.50 -37.15 -15.73
N ILE A 31 11.32 -36.35 -16.76
CA ILE A 31 10.98 -34.90 -16.62
C ILE A 31 9.64 -34.74 -15.91
N LEU A 32 8.64 -35.56 -16.24
CA LEU A 32 7.33 -35.53 -15.61
C LEU A 32 7.40 -35.88 -14.13
N VAL A 33 8.18 -36.90 -13.75
CA VAL A 33 8.37 -37.29 -12.35
C VAL A 33 9.10 -36.20 -11.55
N ILE A 34 10.10 -35.53 -12.16
CA ILE A 34 10.79 -34.39 -11.52
C ILE A 34 9.83 -33.22 -11.35
N GLY A 35 8.97 -32.94 -12.34
CA GLY A 35 7.95 -31.89 -12.25
C GLY A 35 6.97 -32.12 -11.10
N ILE A 36 6.47 -33.34 -10.95
CA ILE A 36 5.58 -33.72 -9.85
C ILE A 36 6.29 -33.61 -8.49
N ALA A 37 7.57 -34.02 -8.41
CA ALA A 37 8.35 -33.94 -7.18
C ALA A 37 8.56 -32.46 -6.73
N ILE A 38 8.77 -31.53 -7.67
CA ILE A 38 8.90 -30.10 -7.38
C ILE A 38 7.54 -29.52 -6.91
N MET A 39 6.45 -29.95 -7.51
CA MET A 39 5.10 -29.49 -7.13
C MET A 39 4.75 -29.94 -5.70
N LEU A 40 5.06 -31.17 -5.33
CA LEU A 40 4.82 -31.69 -3.98
C LEU A 40 5.74 -31.06 -2.91
N THR A 41 6.96 -30.66 -3.27
CA THR A 41 7.84 -29.93 -2.33
C THR A 41 7.43 -28.49 -2.14
N GLY A 42 6.85 -27.84 -3.17
CA GLY A 42 6.30 -26.48 -3.07
C GLY A 42 5.14 -26.37 -2.06
N GLU A 43 4.27 -27.37 -2.05
CA GLU A 43 3.12 -27.42 -1.13
C GLU A 43 3.52 -27.68 0.33
N PHE A 44 4.64 -28.37 0.55
CA PHE A 44 5.16 -28.67 1.89
C PHE A 44 5.90 -27.50 2.55
N LEU A 45 6.48 -26.57 1.76
CA LEU A 45 7.11 -25.36 2.29
C LEU A 45 6.09 -24.23 2.59
N ASN A 46 4.87 -24.33 2.07
CA ASN A 46 3.85 -23.29 2.26
C ASN A 46 2.90 -23.56 3.45
N LYS A 47 3.21 -24.56 4.29
CA LYS A 47 2.31 -25.02 5.37
C LYS A 47 2.55 -24.40 6.75
N GLU A 48 3.34 -23.35 6.84
CA GLU A 48 3.59 -22.66 8.12
C GLU A 48 3.14 -21.20 8.14
N THR A 49 1.93 -20.88 7.68
CA THR A 49 1.23 -19.66 8.11
C THR A 49 -0.24 -19.71 7.68
N ASN A 50 -1.04 -20.54 8.35
CA ASN A 50 -2.50 -20.30 8.35
C ASN A 50 -3.06 -20.67 9.71
N GLN A 51 -3.16 -19.68 10.56
CA GLN A 51 -4.00 -19.69 11.74
C GLN A 51 -5.34 -19.08 11.39
N SER A 52 -6.31 -19.96 11.31
CA SER A 52 -7.76 -19.81 11.51
C SER A 52 -8.40 -18.42 11.40
N SER A 53 -9.23 -18.24 10.38
CA SER A 53 -10.47 -17.48 10.52
C SER A 53 -11.57 -18.15 9.69
N ASP A 54 -12.72 -18.35 10.35
CA ASP A 54 -13.91 -19.00 9.85
C ASP A 54 -14.49 -18.32 8.60
N PRO A 55 -15.12 -19.08 7.68
CA PRO A 55 -15.72 -18.52 6.48
C PRO A 55 -17.10 -17.94 6.77
N VAL A 56 -17.26 -16.65 6.49
CA VAL A 56 -18.58 -16.02 6.38
C VAL A 56 -19.08 -16.24 4.93
N PRO A 57 -20.31 -16.73 4.72
CA PRO A 57 -20.81 -16.95 3.36
C PRO A 57 -21.26 -15.62 2.74
N VAL A 58 -20.60 -15.16 1.73
CA VAL A 58 -21.10 -14.11 0.84
C VAL A 58 -21.41 -14.74 -0.51
N ASN A 59 -22.71 -14.83 -0.77
CA ASN A 59 -23.28 -15.17 -2.06
C ASN A 59 -23.22 -13.93 -2.96
N SER A 60 -22.52 -14.01 -4.07
CA SER A 60 -22.79 -13.19 -5.27
C SER A 60 -22.01 -13.73 -6.44
N GLU A 61 -22.72 -14.38 -7.34
CA GLU A 61 -22.32 -14.67 -8.70
C GLU A 61 -22.07 -13.37 -9.47
N ALA A 62 -20.89 -13.23 -10.04
CA ALA A 62 -20.67 -12.44 -11.25
C ALA A 62 -19.39 -12.96 -11.92
N ASP A 63 -19.60 -13.61 -13.06
CA ASP A 63 -18.59 -13.99 -14.04
C ASP A 63 -17.69 -12.80 -14.40
N VAL A 64 -16.38 -12.97 -14.21
CA VAL A 64 -15.38 -12.25 -15.01
C VAL A 64 -14.24 -13.22 -15.30
N GLU A 65 -14.37 -13.89 -16.46
CA GLU A 65 -13.26 -14.60 -17.09
C GLU A 65 -12.22 -13.61 -17.64
N ASP A 66 -10.95 -14.03 -17.53
CA ASP A 66 -9.80 -13.59 -18.31
C ASP A 66 -9.31 -12.14 -18.20
N ALA A 67 -8.42 -11.89 -17.22
CA ALA A 67 -7.29 -10.96 -17.39
C ALA A 67 -6.25 -10.99 -16.24
N GLU A 68 -5.70 -12.15 -15.84
CA GLU A 68 -4.62 -12.19 -14.85
C GLU A 68 -3.41 -13.02 -15.26
N ALA A 69 -2.81 -12.72 -16.40
CA ALA A 69 -1.50 -13.28 -16.75
C ALA A 69 -0.35 -12.25 -16.78
N PHE A 70 -0.61 -10.97 -16.45
CA PHE A 70 0.41 -9.91 -16.45
C PHE A 70 0.37 -8.98 -15.22
N ALA A 71 -0.20 -9.42 -14.10
CA ALA A 71 -0.04 -8.73 -12.82
C ALA A 71 1.33 -9.07 -12.20
N GLY A 72 2.41 -8.73 -12.93
CA GLY A 72 3.75 -8.64 -12.38
C GLY A 72 3.74 -7.59 -11.27
N GLN A 73 3.94 -8.05 -10.00
CA GLN A 73 4.34 -7.26 -8.86
C GLN A 73 3.71 -5.85 -8.79
N LYS A 74 2.43 -5.74 -8.52
CA LYS A 74 1.96 -4.59 -7.78
C LYS A 74 2.70 -4.66 -6.44
N LYS A 75 3.80 -3.89 -6.29
CA LYS A 75 4.33 -3.47 -5.01
C LYS A 75 3.10 -3.22 -4.14
N ASN A 76 3.07 -3.83 -2.95
CA ASN A 76 2.02 -3.62 -1.96
C ASN A 76 1.93 -2.13 -1.64
N GLN A 77 1.22 -1.38 -2.47
CA GLN A 77 0.86 0.00 -2.13
C GLN A 77 -0.28 -0.13 -1.12
N PRO A 78 -0.17 0.56 0.01
CA PRO A 78 -1.24 0.58 0.99
C PRO A 78 -2.55 1.00 0.31
N SER A 79 -3.63 0.34 0.64
CA SER A 79 -4.96 0.60 0.06
C SER A 79 -5.98 1.04 1.12
N THR A 80 -5.74 0.68 2.38
CA THR A 80 -6.58 1.04 3.51
C THR A 80 -5.88 2.06 4.40
N MET A 81 -6.64 2.83 5.19
CA MET A 81 -6.07 3.77 6.17
C MET A 81 -5.07 3.08 7.10
N ARG A 82 -5.42 1.90 7.60
CA ARG A 82 -4.56 1.11 8.48
C ARG A 82 -3.25 0.70 7.82
N GLU A 83 -3.27 0.30 6.55
CA GLU A 83 -2.06 -0.04 5.81
C GLU A 83 -1.16 1.18 5.60
N TYR A 84 -1.75 2.39 5.41
CA TYR A 84 -0.99 3.64 5.35
C TYR A 84 -0.37 3.99 6.71
N GLU A 85 -1.12 3.82 7.80
CA GLU A 85 -0.62 4.03 9.17
C GLU A 85 0.58 3.11 9.44
N GLU A 86 0.42 1.79 9.24
CA GLU A 86 1.49 0.80 9.41
C GLU A 86 2.71 1.09 8.51
N TYR A 87 2.47 1.55 7.29
CA TYR A 87 3.55 1.92 6.36
C TYR A 87 4.37 3.11 6.88
N TYR A 88 3.71 4.18 7.33
CA TYR A 88 4.38 5.35 7.89
C TYR A 88 5.04 5.05 9.25
N GLU A 89 4.41 4.28 10.11
CA GLU A 89 4.97 3.84 11.40
C GLU A 89 6.28 3.08 11.21
N ASN A 90 6.32 2.12 10.28
CA ASN A 90 7.52 1.34 10.00
C ASN A 90 8.66 2.20 9.43
N GLN A 91 8.37 3.10 8.49
CA GLN A 91 9.38 4.01 7.93
C GLN A 91 9.93 4.99 8.97
N LEU A 92 9.04 5.56 9.79
CA LEU A 92 9.46 6.48 10.85
C LEU A 92 10.26 5.77 11.93
N LYS A 93 9.90 4.54 12.28
CA LYS A 93 10.61 3.75 13.28
C LYS A 93 12.07 3.56 12.88
N GLU A 94 12.32 3.11 11.66
CA GLU A 94 13.69 2.93 11.15
C GLU A 94 14.49 4.26 11.18
N ALA A 95 13.87 5.35 10.74
CA ALA A 95 14.51 6.66 10.70
C ALA A 95 14.79 7.23 12.11
N ILE A 96 13.86 7.05 13.05
CA ILE A 96 13.99 7.59 14.42
C ILE A 96 14.97 6.76 15.23
N GLU A 97 15.00 5.45 15.11
CA GLU A 97 15.99 4.58 15.75
C GLU A 97 17.42 4.80 15.23
N ALA A 98 17.58 5.39 14.05
CA ALA A 98 18.87 5.83 13.53
C ALA A 98 19.38 7.15 14.15
N ILE A 99 18.54 7.89 14.90
CA ILE A 99 18.94 9.13 15.57
C ILE A 99 19.84 8.80 16.77
N ALA A 100 20.99 9.46 16.87
CA ALA A 100 21.92 9.27 18.00
C ALA A 100 21.24 9.57 19.34
N GLY A 101 21.28 8.60 20.26
CA GLY A 101 20.65 8.69 21.57
C GLY A 101 19.23 8.12 21.64
N VAL A 102 18.71 7.57 20.56
CA VAL A 102 17.47 6.76 20.56
C VAL A 102 17.85 5.28 20.49
N GLU A 103 17.35 4.49 21.44
CA GLU A 103 17.62 3.04 21.47
C GLU A 103 16.45 2.22 20.93
N GLU A 104 15.24 2.59 21.30
CA GLU A 104 14.01 1.86 20.95
C GLU A 104 12.86 2.84 20.80
N ALA A 105 12.15 2.77 19.68
CA ALA A 105 11.02 3.63 19.40
C ALA A 105 9.74 2.84 19.09
N THR A 106 8.63 3.31 19.63
CA THR A 106 7.28 2.90 19.27
C THR A 106 6.56 4.12 18.71
N ILE A 107 5.98 3.98 17.54
CA ILE A 107 5.39 5.10 16.81
C ILE A 107 3.94 4.76 16.47
N PHE A 108 3.08 5.75 16.59
CA PHE A 108 1.70 5.70 16.15
C PHE A 108 1.44 6.87 15.22
N VAL A 109 0.99 6.56 14.02
CA VAL A 109 0.62 7.54 13.01
C VAL A 109 -0.88 7.43 12.78
N ASN A 110 -1.58 8.54 12.82
CA ASN A 110 -3.00 8.60 12.50
C ASN A 110 -3.18 9.40 11.21
N VAL A 111 -3.75 8.77 10.17
CA VAL A 111 -4.07 9.43 8.90
C VAL A 111 -5.53 9.85 8.86
N ASP A 112 -5.84 10.91 8.11
CA ASP A 112 -7.20 11.43 7.99
C ASP A 112 -8.02 10.71 6.91
N SER A 113 -7.33 10.25 5.86
CA SER A 113 -7.94 9.55 4.72
C SER A 113 -6.93 8.63 4.05
N THR A 114 -7.36 7.90 3.05
CA THR A 114 -6.50 7.24 2.08
C THR A 114 -6.04 8.24 1.01
N GLU A 115 -5.38 7.77 -0.04
CA GLU A 115 -5.04 8.62 -1.19
C GLU A 115 -6.30 9.28 -1.77
N GLN A 116 -6.16 10.56 -2.10
CA GLN A 116 -7.23 11.34 -2.70
C GLN A 116 -6.92 11.59 -4.19
N VAL A 117 -7.80 11.13 -5.05
CA VAL A 117 -7.72 11.42 -6.48
C VAL A 117 -8.40 12.75 -6.75
N VAL A 118 -7.66 13.71 -7.31
CA VAL A 118 -8.16 15.01 -7.73
C VAL A 118 -8.37 14.98 -9.23
N TYR A 119 -9.60 15.27 -9.65
CA TYR A 119 -9.96 15.31 -11.06
C TYR A 119 -9.81 16.73 -11.62
N GLU A 120 -9.41 16.80 -12.89
CA GLU A 120 -9.35 18.08 -13.60
C GLU A 120 -10.76 18.62 -13.82
N LYS A 121 -10.92 19.94 -13.59
CA LYS A 121 -12.21 20.60 -13.66
C LYS A 121 -12.15 21.85 -14.53
N ASN A 122 -13.18 22.07 -15.33
CA ASN A 122 -13.46 23.36 -15.93
C ASN A 122 -14.23 24.22 -14.93
N ILE A 123 -13.71 25.41 -14.62
CA ILE A 123 -14.28 26.30 -13.62
C ILE A 123 -14.71 27.58 -14.29
N ILE A 124 -16.00 27.91 -14.20
CA ILE A 124 -16.57 29.15 -14.69
C ILE A 124 -16.98 30.02 -13.48
N ASN A 125 -16.30 31.12 -13.28
CA ASN A 125 -16.63 32.09 -12.24
C ASN A 125 -17.33 33.30 -12.89
N LYS A 126 -18.54 33.63 -12.43
CA LYS A 126 -19.26 34.82 -12.80
C LYS A 126 -19.41 35.68 -11.57
N LYS A 127 -18.98 36.94 -11.66
CA LYS A 127 -19.16 37.93 -10.62
C LYS A 127 -19.87 39.14 -11.24
N GLN A 128 -21.01 39.53 -10.68
CA GLN A 128 -21.77 40.72 -11.07
C GLN A 128 -21.88 41.62 -9.85
N ILE A 129 -21.48 42.89 -10.04
CA ILE A 129 -21.62 43.93 -9.05
C ILE A 129 -22.57 44.94 -9.64
N THR A 130 -23.67 45.20 -8.95
CA THR A 130 -24.66 46.23 -9.32
C THR A 130 -24.63 47.29 -8.24
N SER A 131 -24.27 48.53 -8.64
CA SER A 131 -24.30 49.68 -7.76
C SER A 131 -25.45 50.61 -8.20
N GLU A 132 -26.38 50.82 -7.29
CA GLU A 132 -27.53 51.66 -7.48
C GLU A 132 -27.39 52.89 -6.58
N THR A 133 -27.63 54.08 -7.14
CA THR A 133 -27.65 55.32 -6.37
C THR A 133 -29.03 55.96 -6.53
N ASP A 134 -29.73 56.11 -5.42
CA ASP A 134 -31.03 56.78 -5.41
C ASP A 134 -30.89 58.27 -5.48
N SER A 135 -31.88 58.97 -6.06
CA SER A 135 -31.96 60.42 -6.17
C SER A 135 -31.93 61.11 -4.82
N ASN A 136 -32.22 60.43 -3.71
CA ASN A 136 -32.15 60.94 -2.34
C ASN A 136 -30.80 60.65 -1.64
N GLY A 137 -29.78 60.19 -2.38
CA GLY A 137 -28.41 59.97 -1.87
C GLY A 137 -28.17 58.59 -1.21
N GLY A 138 -29.15 57.68 -1.28
CA GLY A 138 -28.98 56.31 -0.86
C GLY A 138 -28.16 55.51 -1.90
N THR A 139 -27.17 54.75 -1.47
CA THR A 139 -26.42 53.82 -2.33
C THR A 139 -26.71 52.38 -1.92
N ARG A 140 -26.95 51.54 -2.92
CA ARG A 140 -27.11 50.09 -2.74
C ARG A 140 -26.12 49.39 -3.65
N GLU A 141 -25.33 48.49 -3.08
CA GLU A 141 -24.42 47.61 -3.80
C GLU A 141 -24.93 46.16 -3.66
N VAL A 142 -25.13 45.52 -4.77
CA VAL A 142 -25.50 44.10 -4.84
C VAL A 142 -24.40 43.37 -5.54
N GLU A 143 -23.80 42.40 -4.85
CA GLU A 143 -22.80 41.49 -5.39
C GLU A 143 -23.43 40.11 -5.59
N ASP A 144 -23.45 39.63 -6.82
CA ASP A 144 -23.87 38.28 -7.18
C ASP A 144 -22.67 37.52 -7.70
N GLN A 145 -22.39 36.34 -7.09
CA GLN A 145 -21.27 35.48 -7.44
C GLN A 145 -21.78 34.09 -7.72
N SER A 146 -21.51 33.60 -8.93
CA SER A 146 -21.83 32.24 -9.35
C SER A 146 -20.55 31.51 -9.74
N LYS A 147 -20.39 30.31 -9.21
CA LYS A 147 -19.27 29.38 -9.53
C LYS A 147 -19.83 28.09 -10.05
N GLU A 148 -19.44 27.70 -11.26
CA GLU A 148 -19.81 26.44 -11.89
C GLU A 148 -18.54 25.61 -12.07
N GLU A 149 -18.55 24.36 -11.60
CA GLU A 149 -17.44 23.41 -11.72
C GLU A 149 -17.91 22.18 -12.48
N GLN A 150 -17.19 21.78 -13.52
CA GLN A 150 -17.47 20.60 -14.31
C GLN A 150 -16.22 19.76 -14.46
N VAL A 151 -16.30 18.48 -14.08
CA VAL A 151 -15.18 17.51 -14.25
C VAL A 151 -14.98 17.25 -15.75
N ILE A 152 -13.73 17.26 -16.17
CA ILE A 152 -13.35 16.94 -17.55
C ILE A 152 -13.33 15.43 -17.71
N ILE A 153 -14.12 14.96 -18.68
CA ILE A 153 -14.22 13.55 -19.06
C ILE A 153 -13.50 13.35 -20.37
N VAL A 154 -12.62 12.37 -20.44
CA VAL A 154 -11.94 11.94 -21.66
C VAL A 154 -12.41 10.56 -22.08
N ARG A 155 -12.38 10.30 -23.39
CA ARG A 155 -12.75 8.98 -23.93
C ARG A 155 -11.49 8.16 -24.13
N GLU A 156 -11.43 7.01 -23.46
CA GLU A 156 -10.37 6.02 -23.59
C GLU A 156 -10.95 4.74 -24.20
N GLY A 157 -10.82 4.64 -25.52
CA GLY A 157 -11.50 3.59 -26.28
C GLY A 157 -13.02 3.75 -26.26
N GLU A 158 -13.71 2.76 -25.71
CA GLU A 158 -15.18 2.76 -25.55
C GLU A 158 -15.66 3.30 -24.18
N LYS A 159 -14.73 3.59 -23.26
CA LYS A 159 -15.04 4.05 -21.91
C LYS A 159 -14.84 5.56 -21.79
N GLU A 160 -15.71 6.20 -21.04
CA GLU A 160 -15.57 7.58 -20.62
C GLU A 160 -15.01 7.58 -19.19
N VAL A 161 -13.84 8.21 -19.01
CA VAL A 161 -13.14 8.27 -17.72
C VAL A 161 -12.85 9.72 -17.35
N PRO A 162 -12.97 10.10 -16.06
CA PRO A 162 -12.60 11.43 -15.62
C PRO A 162 -11.07 11.62 -15.71
N LEU A 163 -10.64 12.78 -16.17
CA LEU A 163 -9.23 13.13 -16.25
C LEU A 163 -8.68 13.37 -14.85
N VAL A 164 -7.70 12.57 -14.44
CA VAL A 164 -7.01 12.71 -13.16
C VAL A 164 -5.96 13.83 -13.28
N ALA A 165 -6.07 14.86 -12.45
CA ALA A 165 -5.10 15.95 -12.37
C ALA A 165 -3.91 15.55 -11.50
N GLU A 166 -4.18 15.01 -10.32
CA GLU A 166 -3.17 14.54 -9.38
C GLU A 166 -3.73 13.50 -8.40
N THR A 167 -2.84 12.70 -7.81
CA THR A 167 -3.17 11.85 -6.66
C THR A 167 -2.43 12.37 -5.44
N LYS A 168 -3.16 12.82 -4.44
CA LYS A 168 -2.61 13.33 -3.18
C LYS A 168 -2.37 12.19 -2.21
N LYS A 169 -1.22 12.22 -1.54
CA LYS A 169 -0.94 11.30 -0.43
C LYS A 169 -1.90 11.56 0.74
N PRO A 170 -2.14 10.56 1.60
CA PRO A 170 -2.91 10.73 2.82
C PRO A 170 -2.40 11.88 3.68
N GLU A 171 -3.31 12.70 4.20
CA GLU A 171 -2.97 13.73 5.18
C GLU A 171 -2.81 13.08 6.55
N ILE A 172 -1.74 13.44 7.26
CA ILE A 172 -1.44 12.91 8.59
C ILE A 172 -2.07 13.82 9.64
N ARG A 173 -2.93 13.23 10.46
CA ARG A 173 -3.67 13.92 11.52
C ARG A 173 -2.81 14.20 12.74
N GLY A 174 -1.96 13.23 13.09
CA GLY A 174 -1.05 13.35 14.22
C GLY A 174 -0.11 12.18 14.35
N VAL A 175 0.98 12.40 15.08
CA VAL A 175 2.02 11.40 15.33
C VAL A 175 2.36 11.37 16.82
N LEU A 176 2.39 10.17 17.40
CA LEU A 176 2.90 9.92 18.74
C LEU A 176 4.17 9.06 18.64
N VAL A 177 5.24 9.53 19.25
CA VAL A 177 6.51 8.80 19.36
C VAL A 177 6.78 8.52 20.82
N VAL A 178 7.02 7.26 21.18
CA VAL A 178 7.45 6.83 22.50
C VAL A 178 8.81 6.18 22.35
N ALA A 179 9.89 6.85 22.81
CA ALA A 179 11.24 6.40 22.55
C ALA A 179 12.14 6.48 23.80
N LYS A 180 13.05 5.49 23.95
CA LYS A 180 14.13 5.56 24.93
C LYS A 180 15.14 6.61 24.49
N GLY A 181 15.59 7.44 25.41
CA GLY A 181 16.47 8.57 25.16
C GLY A 181 15.73 9.90 24.94
N ALA A 182 14.41 9.87 24.80
CA ALA A 182 13.59 11.08 24.64
C ALA A 182 13.47 11.94 25.92
N GLU A 183 14.05 11.50 27.05
CA GLU A 183 14.26 12.31 28.26
C GLU A 183 15.19 13.48 27.97
N GLN A 184 16.16 13.29 27.07
CA GLN A 184 17.10 14.31 26.65
C GLN A 184 16.41 15.30 25.71
N ILE A 185 16.44 16.58 26.11
CA ILE A 185 15.78 17.65 25.32
C ILE A 185 16.29 17.71 23.87
N GLN A 186 17.58 17.44 23.65
CA GLN A 186 18.17 17.46 22.32
C GLN A 186 17.60 16.35 21.43
N VAL A 187 17.53 15.12 21.97
CA VAL A 187 16.94 13.97 21.27
C VAL A 187 15.48 14.23 20.97
N LYS A 188 14.71 14.70 21.96
CA LYS A 188 13.30 15.07 21.78
C LYS A 188 13.11 16.09 20.67
N LYS A 189 13.92 17.14 20.62
CA LYS A 189 13.87 18.16 19.55
C LYS A 189 14.19 17.56 18.19
N SER A 190 15.22 16.73 18.09
CA SER A 190 15.60 16.08 16.84
C SER A 190 14.50 15.18 16.32
N ILE A 191 13.82 14.43 17.18
CA ILE A 191 12.67 13.58 16.80
C ILE A 191 11.52 14.46 16.28
N ILE A 192 11.15 15.53 17.00
CA ILE A 192 10.08 16.44 16.55
C ILE A 192 10.43 17.06 15.20
N GLU A 193 11.66 17.51 15.02
CA GLU A 193 12.11 18.11 13.76
C GLU A 193 12.11 17.10 12.61
N ALA A 194 12.58 15.87 12.86
CA ALA A 194 12.56 14.80 11.88
C ALA A 194 11.13 14.47 11.41
N VAL A 195 10.21 14.26 12.36
CA VAL A 195 8.81 13.94 12.06
C VAL A 195 8.11 15.09 11.32
N THR A 196 8.25 16.33 11.81
CA THR A 196 7.60 17.49 11.20
C THR A 196 8.07 17.73 9.77
N ARG A 197 9.36 17.57 9.48
CA ARG A 197 9.91 17.79 8.14
C ARG A 197 9.64 16.64 7.18
N THR A 198 9.62 15.41 7.68
CA THR A 198 9.41 14.23 6.82
C THR A 198 7.95 14.06 6.41
N LEU A 199 7.04 14.35 7.34
CA LEU A 199 5.60 14.11 7.14
C LEU A 199 4.80 15.38 6.88
N ASP A 200 5.44 16.55 6.85
CA ASP A 200 4.79 17.87 6.72
C ASP A 200 3.70 18.12 7.78
N VAL A 201 3.92 17.61 9.00
CA VAL A 201 2.98 17.72 10.12
C VAL A 201 3.43 18.86 11.04
N PRO A 202 2.55 19.81 11.39
CA PRO A 202 2.92 20.89 12.31
C PRO A 202 3.27 20.33 13.70
N SER A 203 4.22 20.97 14.38
CA SER A 203 4.79 20.47 15.65
C SER A 203 3.76 20.26 16.78
N HIS A 204 2.64 20.98 16.77
CA HIS A 204 1.55 20.81 17.74
C HIS A 204 0.76 19.51 17.56
N ARG A 205 0.90 18.84 16.41
CA ARG A 205 0.31 17.53 16.14
C ARG A 205 1.30 16.36 16.36
N VAL A 206 2.53 16.67 16.81
CA VAL A 206 3.56 15.67 17.11
C VAL A 206 3.79 15.63 18.62
N SER A 207 3.61 14.47 19.23
CA SER A 207 3.88 14.22 20.63
C SER A 207 5.06 13.26 20.80
N VAL A 208 6.04 13.63 21.61
CA VAL A 208 7.20 12.77 21.90
C VAL A 208 7.29 12.54 23.40
N LEU A 209 7.22 11.28 23.81
CA LEU A 209 7.26 10.82 25.18
C LEU A 209 8.47 9.91 25.41
N ALA A 210 9.02 9.99 26.61
CA ALA A 210 10.07 9.07 27.02
C ALA A 210 9.49 7.69 27.32
N LYS A 211 10.21 6.65 26.88
CA LYS A 211 9.92 5.26 27.21
C LYS A 211 10.72 4.87 28.46
N ASN A 212 10.05 4.28 29.44
CA ASN A 212 10.69 3.74 30.66
C ASN A 212 11.44 2.44 30.38
#